data_a90fbd0ec4e91997b8fde3ae7d18072d
#
_entry.id   a90fbd0ec4e91997b8fde3ae7d18072d
#
_cell.length_a   1.000
_cell.length_b   1.000
_cell.length_c   1.000
_cell.angle_alpha   90.00
_cell.angle_beta   90.00
_cell.angle_gamma   90.00
#
_symmetry.space_group_name_H-M   'P 1'
#
loop_
_entity.id
_entity.type
_entity.pdbx_description
1 polymer ?
#
loop_
_entity_poly.entity_id
_entity_poly.type
_entity_poly.pdbx_seq_one_letter_code
_entity_poly.pdbx_strand_id
1 'polypeptide(L)'
;MENTEKMPLRSWLPVVGLACTAFVFNTSEFIPIGLLTDIGADFNMSTAATGMLISIYAWVVMTMSLPLMILASRMEMRRLMLTLIATFALFQFLSSVSTSFYMLLAARIGVAFAHSVFWSIVSPMAARIVSERYRPLALSIVCSGASIAMVFGMPVGRMIGLLLGWRMTFLTIGIVAVATFIYMFLTLPVVPSRGKFSVKKLPVLFKNKPLMGIFIL
;
A
#
# COMPACT_ATOMS: atom_id res chain seq x y z
N MET A 1 -9.49 35.86 16.17
CA MET A 1 -10.36 35.62 14.98
C MET A 1 -9.63 34.58 14.13
N GLU A 2 -10.03 33.34 14.25
CA GLU A 2 -9.41 32.23 13.51
C GLU A 2 -9.90 32.32 12.06
N ASN A 3 -8.94 32.50 11.15
CA ASN A 3 -9.21 32.71 9.74
C ASN A 3 -9.87 31.45 9.18
N THR A 4 -11.17 31.47 8.96
CA THR A 4 -12.01 30.37 8.47
C THR A 4 -11.84 30.15 6.95
N GLU A 5 -10.63 30.29 6.43
CA GLU A 5 -10.39 30.00 5.01
C GLU A 5 -10.62 28.51 4.75
N LYS A 6 -11.67 28.23 4.02
CA LYS A 6 -11.96 26.89 3.49
C LYS A 6 -10.80 26.48 2.58
N MET A 7 -10.22 25.33 2.84
CA MET A 7 -9.14 24.79 2.03
C MET A 7 -9.61 24.63 0.57
N PRO A 8 -8.85 25.13 -0.42
CA PRO A 8 -9.26 25.04 -1.82
C PRO A 8 -9.38 23.57 -2.27
N LEU A 9 -10.36 23.29 -3.14
CA LEU A 9 -10.67 21.95 -3.61
C LEU A 9 -9.43 21.23 -4.21
N ARG A 10 -8.55 21.99 -4.86
CA ARG A 10 -7.30 21.46 -5.42
C ARG A 10 -6.37 20.82 -4.38
N SER A 11 -6.42 21.26 -3.14
CA SER A 11 -5.59 20.69 -2.06
C SER A 11 -6.10 19.31 -1.59
N TRP A 12 -7.35 18.95 -1.94
CA TRP A 12 -7.92 17.63 -1.63
C TRP A 12 -7.60 16.57 -2.69
N LEU A 13 -7.25 16.97 -3.91
CA LEU A 13 -6.91 16.03 -4.98
C LEU A 13 -5.82 15.04 -4.58
N PRO A 14 -4.68 15.46 -3.98
CA PRO A 14 -3.68 14.52 -3.52
C PRO A 14 -4.18 13.57 -2.42
N VAL A 15 -5.07 14.03 -1.53
CA VAL A 15 -5.64 13.19 -0.46
C VAL A 15 -6.54 12.10 -1.06
N VAL A 16 -7.35 12.44 -2.06
CA VAL A 16 -8.13 11.46 -2.82
C VAL A 16 -7.21 10.46 -3.51
N GLY A 17 -6.11 10.92 -4.11
CA GLY A 17 -5.10 10.04 -4.71
C GLY A 17 -4.47 9.07 -3.71
N LEU A 18 -4.19 9.52 -2.48
CA LEU A 18 -3.71 8.64 -1.41
C LEU A 18 -4.77 7.62 -1.00
N ALA A 19 -6.04 7.98 -0.96
CA ALA A 19 -7.14 7.05 -0.69
C ALA A 19 -7.30 6.02 -1.81
N CYS A 20 -7.21 6.44 -3.09
CA CYS A 20 -7.17 5.52 -4.22
C CYS A 20 -5.96 4.57 -4.15
N THR A 21 -4.80 5.08 -3.78
CA THR A 21 -3.60 4.25 -3.59
C THR A 21 -3.83 3.23 -2.47
N ALA A 22 -4.39 3.65 -1.32
CA ALA A 22 -4.73 2.74 -0.23
C ALA A 22 -5.74 1.67 -0.67
N PHE A 23 -6.76 2.04 -1.46
CA PHE A 23 -7.70 1.10 -2.05
C PHE A 23 -7.00 0.05 -2.92
N VAL A 24 -6.14 0.46 -3.83
CA VAL A 24 -5.44 -0.44 -4.77
C VAL A 24 -4.50 -1.40 -4.03
N PHE A 25 -3.73 -0.89 -3.08
CA PHE A 25 -2.79 -1.68 -2.29
C PHE A 25 -3.52 -2.72 -1.43
N ASN A 26 -4.58 -2.33 -0.70
CA ASN A 26 -5.38 -3.27 0.09
C ASN A 26 -6.11 -4.30 -0.77
N THR A 27 -6.70 -3.87 -1.88
CA THR A 27 -7.34 -4.81 -2.81
C THR A 27 -6.36 -5.90 -3.24
N SER A 28 -5.14 -5.53 -3.62
CA SER A 28 -4.09 -6.48 -4.01
C SER A 28 -3.66 -7.42 -2.87
N GLU A 29 -3.64 -6.94 -1.64
CA GLU A 29 -3.27 -7.74 -0.47
C GLU A 29 -4.24 -8.90 -0.25
N PHE A 30 -5.53 -8.63 -0.32
CA PHE A 30 -6.57 -9.60 0.04
C PHE A 30 -7.06 -10.47 -1.13
N ILE A 31 -6.85 -10.06 -2.38
CA ILE A 31 -7.30 -10.80 -3.56
C ILE A 31 -6.79 -12.25 -3.62
N PRO A 32 -5.52 -12.57 -3.30
CA PRO A 32 -5.06 -13.95 -3.33
C PRO A 32 -5.87 -14.89 -2.44
N ILE A 33 -6.42 -14.39 -1.32
CA ILE A 33 -7.30 -15.17 -0.43
C ILE A 33 -8.52 -15.67 -1.21
N GLY A 34 -9.13 -14.79 -1.99
CA GLY A 34 -10.30 -15.12 -2.79
C GLY A 34 -10.02 -16.01 -4.00
N LEU A 35 -8.77 -16.09 -4.45
CA LEU A 35 -8.35 -16.82 -5.67
C LEU A 35 -7.47 -18.04 -5.37
N LEU A 36 -7.34 -18.42 -4.09
CA LEU A 36 -6.38 -19.44 -3.65
C LEU A 36 -6.61 -20.79 -4.32
N THR A 37 -7.87 -21.20 -4.44
CA THR A 37 -8.27 -22.46 -5.10
C THR A 37 -7.98 -22.45 -6.59
N ASP A 38 -8.26 -21.31 -7.26
CA ASP A 38 -8.08 -21.18 -8.69
C ASP A 38 -6.59 -21.17 -9.07
N ILE A 39 -5.76 -20.46 -8.27
CA ILE A 39 -4.30 -20.45 -8.41
C ILE A 39 -3.72 -21.84 -8.14
N GLY A 40 -4.20 -22.51 -7.06
CA GLY A 40 -3.76 -23.86 -6.71
C GLY A 40 -4.07 -24.86 -7.81
N ALA A 41 -5.27 -24.83 -8.37
CA ALA A 41 -5.68 -25.71 -9.47
C ALA A 41 -4.80 -25.51 -10.72
N ASP A 42 -4.48 -24.27 -11.06
CA ASP A 42 -3.68 -23.94 -12.25
C ASP A 42 -2.22 -24.43 -12.13
N PHE A 43 -1.67 -24.45 -10.93
CA PHE A 43 -0.30 -24.96 -10.65
C PHE A 43 -0.27 -26.41 -10.12
N ASN A 44 -1.39 -27.15 -10.12
CA ASN A 44 -1.51 -28.49 -9.55
C ASN A 44 -1.03 -28.58 -8.09
N MET A 45 -1.35 -27.57 -7.27
CA MET A 45 -0.99 -27.46 -5.87
C MET A 45 -2.20 -27.56 -4.96
N SER A 46 -2.00 -28.11 -3.76
CA SER A 46 -3.04 -28.03 -2.73
C SER A 46 -3.29 -26.59 -2.29
N THR A 47 -4.51 -26.30 -1.83
CA THR A 47 -4.87 -24.96 -1.30
C THR A 47 -3.97 -24.56 -0.13
N ALA A 48 -3.57 -25.53 0.71
CA ALA A 48 -2.63 -25.30 1.81
C ALA A 48 -1.25 -24.86 1.33
N ALA A 49 -0.70 -25.50 0.29
CA ALA A 49 0.58 -25.12 -0.30
C ALA A 49 0.49 -23.75 -1.00
N THR A 50 -0.61 -23.49 -1.71
CA THR A 50 -0.86 -22.19 -2.35
C THR A 50 -0.99 -21.07 -1.32
N GLY A 51 -1.47 -21.37 -0.11
CA GLY A 51 -1.56 -20.44 1.04
C GLY A 51 -0.21 -19.83 1.44
N MET A 52 0.92 -20.43 1.03
CA MET A 52 2.26 -19.86 1.23
C MET A 52 2.39 -18.46 0.57
N LEU A 53 1.65 -18.17 -0.49
CA LEU A 53 1.61 -16.84 -1.10
C LEU A 53 1.21 -15.75 -0.08
N ILE A 54 0.23 -16.06 0.76
CA ILE A 54 -0.28 -15.14 1.79
C ILE A 54 0.70 -15.06 2.95
N SER A 55 1.14 -16.21 3.44
CA SER A 55 2.04 -16.29 4.61
C SER A 55 3.39 -15.62 4.34
N ILE A 56 4.02 -15.92 3.21
CA ILE A 56 5.30 -15.31 2.84
C ILE A 56 5.13 -13.80 2.60
N TYR A 57 4.04 -13.38 1.96
CA TYR A 57 3.73 -11.97 1.79
C TYR A 57 3.67 -11.24 3.14
N ALA A 58 2.91 -11.77 4.10
CA ALA A 58 2.78 -11.20 5.44
C ALA A 58 4.13 -11.15 6.18
N TRP A 59 4.92 -12.22 6.11
CA TRP A 59 6.27 -12.27 6.67
C TRP A 59 7.19 -11.20 6.07
N VAL A 60 7.17 -11.02 4.76
CA VAL A 60 7.96 -9.98 4.07
C VAL A 60 7.53 -8.59 4.51
N VAL A 61 6.21 -8.32 4.55
CA VAL A 61 5.70 -7.02 5.03
C VAL A 61 6.17 -6.76 6.45
N MET A 62 6.02 -7.73 7.35
CA MET A 62 6.40 -7.58 8.76
C MET A 62 7.92 -7.34 8.94
N THR A 63 8.74 -8.13 8.29
CA THR A 63 10.21 -8.08 8.49
C THR A 63 10.86 -6.91 7.76
N MET A 64 10.34 -6.54 6.59
CA MET A 64 10.94 -5.51 5.74
C MET A 64 10.41 -4.10 6.00
N SER A 65 9.33 -3.95 6.74
CA SER A 65 8.73 -2.63 7.03
C SER A 65 9.73 -1.66 7.66
N LEU A 66 10.41 -2.07 8.73
CA LEU A 66 11.37 -1.21 9.41
C LEU A 66 12.67 -1.00 8.61
N PRO A 67 13.36 -2.03 8.08
CA PRO A 67 14.56 -1.85 7.27
C PRO A 67 14.35 -0.96 6.05
N LEU A 68 13.29 -1.22 5.28
CA LEU A 68 13.00 -0.45 4.07
C LEU A 68 12.58 0.98 4.39
N MET A 69 11.83 1.19 5.49
CA MET A 69 11.48 2.55 5.93
C MET A 69 12.72 3.35 6.33
N ILE A 70 13.70 2.74 7.00
CA ILE A 70 14.97 3.39 7.34
C ILE A 70 15.72 3.80 6.06
N LEU A 71 15.81 2.89 5.09
CA LEU A 71 16.46 3.16 3.81
C LEU A 71 15.73 4.27 3.04
N ALA A 72 14.41 4.21 2.98
CA ALA A 72 13.54 5.15 2.29
C ALA A 72 13.45 6.53 2.97
N SER A 73 13.80 6.63 4.26
CA SER A 73 13.68 7.89 5.04
C SER A 73 14.50 9.06 4.50
N ARG A 74 15.48 8.78 3.66
CA ARG A 74 16.32 9.79 2.99
C ARG A 74 15.68 10.35 1.72
N MET A 75 14.69 9.68 1.17
CA MET A 75 14.03 10.09 -0.05
C MET A 75 12.97 11.17 0.23
N GLU A 76 12.76 12.04 -0.74
CA GLU A 76 11.63 12.97 -0.73
C GLU A 76 10.32 12.15 -0.81
N MET A 77 9.32 12.53 0.01
CA MET A 77 8.10 11.72 0.18
C MET A 77 7.30 11.54 -1.11
N ARG A 78 7.26 12.55 -2.00
CA ARG A 78 6.60 12.44 -3.31
C ARG A 78 7.30 11.40 -4.18
N ARG A 79 8.63 11.49 -4.29
CA ARG A 79 9.42 10.53 -5.08
C ARG A 79 9.28 9.12 -4.53
N LEU A 80 9.31 8.98 -3.21
CA LEU A 80 9.14 7.70 -2.54
C LEU A 80 7.77 7.10 -2.87
N MET A 81 6.68 7.86 -2.71
CA MET A 81 5.32 7.39 -3.01
C MET A 81 5.18 6.95 -4.47
N LEU A 82 5.67 7.76 -5.40
CA LEU A 82 5.63 7.44 -6.83
C LEU A 82 6.45 6.18 -7.15
N THR A 83 7.63 6.02 -6.55
CA THR A 83 8.45 4.81 -6.69
C THR A 83 7.71 3.59 -6.17
N LEU A 84 7.04 3.69 -5.01
CA LEU A 84 6.26 2.57 -4.46
C LEU A 84 5.10 2.16 -5.37
N ILE A 85 4.35 3.12 -5.92
CA ILE A 85 3.24 2.82 -6.84
C ILE A 85 3.77 2.20 -8.14
N ALA A 86 4.88 2.72 -8.69
CA ALA A 86 5.49 2.18 -9.90
C ALA A 86 6.02 0.75 -9.68
N THR A 87 6.73 0.51 -8.57
CA THR A 87 7.21 -0.83 -8.18
C THR A 87 6.04 -1.79 -7.99
N PHE A 88 4.99 -1.35 -7.30
CA PHE A 88 3.78 -2.12 -7.11
C PHE A 88 3.13 -2.51 -8.45
N ALA A 89 2.94 -1.55 -9.37
CA ALA A 89 2.36 -1.80 -10.69
C ALA A 89 3.20 -2.80 -11.49
N LEU A 90 4.53 -2.64 -11.50
CA LEU A 90 5.45 -3.56 -12.17
C LEU A 90 5.27 -5.00 -11.69
N PHE A 91 5.23 -5.22 -10.38
CA PHE A 91 5.08 -6.56 -9.81
C PHE A 91 3.65 -7.12 -9.93
N GLN A 92 2.64 -6.27 -10.10
CA GLN A 92 1.30 -6.73 -10.47
C GLN A 92 1.28 -7.28 -11.91
N PHE A 93 1.91 -6.60 -12.86
CA PHE A 93 2.07 -7.11 -14.22
C PHE A 93 2.88 -8.40 -14.24
N LEU A 94 3.96 -8.48 -13.45
CA LEU A 94 4.74 -9.72 -13.34
C LEU A 94 3.90 -10.87 -12.74
N SER A 95 3.03 -10.57 -11.78
CA SER A 95 2.07 -11.55 -11.24
C SER A 95 1.09 -12.04 -12.31
N SER A 96 0.61 -11.16 -13.19
CA SER A 96 -0.36 -11.52 -14.23
C SER A 96 0.21 -12.42 -15.33
N VAL A 97 1.51 -12.32 -15.61
CA VAL A 97 2.18 -13.14 -16.63
C VAL A 97 2.92 -14.36 -16.05
N SER A 98 2.75 -14.65 -14.76
CA SER A 98 3.46 -15.74 -14.12
C SER A 98 3.03 -17.11 -14.66
N THR A 99 4.03 -17.89 -15.08
CA THR A 99 3.87 -19.25 -15.65
C THR A 99 4.18 -20.34 -14.62
N SER A 100 4.72 -19.98 -13.46
CA SER A 100 5.02 -20.91 -12.36
C SER A 100 4.66 -20.29 -11.00
N PHE A 101 4.39 -21.15 -10.03
CA PHE A 101 4.13 -20.72 -8.65
C PHE A 101 5.28 -19.89 -8.07
N TYR A 102 6.52 -20.28 -8.31
CA TYR A 102 7.68 -19.55 -7.81
C TYR A 102 7.84 -18.17 -8.44
N MET A 103 7.50 -18.02 -9.71
CA MET A 103 7.47 -16.72 -10.38
C MET A 103 6.38 -15.82 -9.78
N LEU A 104 5.20 -16.37 -9.53
CA LEU A 104 4.12 -15.65 -8.85
C LEU A 104 4.54 -15.25 -7.43
N LEU A 105 5.16 -16.16 -6.67
CA LEU A 105 5.65 -15.90 -5.33
C LEU A 105 6.69 -14.77 -5.32
N ALA A 106 7.67 -14.81 -6.23
CA ALA A 106 8.67 -13.75 -6.36
C ALA A 106 8.04 -12.39 -6.69
N ALA A 107 7.06 -12.37 -7.60
CA ALA A 107 6.31 -11.17 -7.91
C ALA A 107 5.53 -10.64 -6.69
N ARG A 108 4.89 -11.52 -5.91
CA ARG A 108 4.17 -11.15 -4.67
C ARG A 108 5.12 -10.62 -3.59
N ILE A 109 6.34 -11.14 -3.48
CA ILE A 109 7.38 -10.59 -2.61
C ILE A 109 7.73 -9.16 -3.02
N GLY A 110 7.86 -8.89 -4.32
CA GLY A 110 8.09 -7.54 -4.83
C GLY A 110 6.94 -6.57 -4.50
N VAL A 111 5.69 -7.02 -4.61
CA VAL A 111 4.52 -6.25 -4.15
C VAL A 111 4.60 -5.99 -2.64
N ALA A 112 4.97 -6.99 -1.84
CA ALA A 112 5.10 -6.88 -0.39
C ALA A 112 6.14 -5.83 0.04
N PHE A 113 7.27 -5.70 -0.69
CA PHE A 113 8.25 -4.64 -0.43
C PHE A 113 7.66 -3.24 -0.62
N ALA A 114 6.91 -3.00 -1.69
CA ALA A 114 6.23 -1.72 -1.87
C ALA A 114 5.19 -1.46 -0.78
N HIS A 115 4.41 -2.49 -0.42
CA HIS A 115 3.36 -2.42 0.60
C HIS A 115 3.93 -2.14 2.00
N SER A 116 5.04 -2.76 2.37
CA SER A 116 5.66 -2.62 3.70
C SER A 116 6.06 -1.17 4.03
N VAL A 117 6.44 -0.38 3.01
CA VAL A 117 6.79 1.04 3.17
C VAL A 117 5.57 1.94 3.04
N PHE A 118 4.60 1.57 2.22
CA PHE A 118 3.43 2.39 1.91
C PHE A 118 2.70 2.89 3.16
N TRP A 119 2.33 1.98 4.07
CA TRP A 119 1.59 2.34 5.29
C TRP A 119 2.39 3.24 6.22
N SER A 120 3.71 3.14 6.23
CA SER A 120 4.57 4.00 7.04
C SER A 120 4.59 5.45 6.57
N ILE A 121 4.28 5.72 5.28
CA ILE A 121 4.39 7.06 4.70
C ILE A 121 3.05 7.69 4.32
N VAL A 122 2.01 6.91 4.06
CA VAL A 122 0.72 7.44 3.58
C VAL A 122 0.07 8.38 4.60
N SER A 123 0.01 7.98 5.87
CA SER A 123 -0.58 8.79 6.94
C SER A 123 0.20 10.07 7.23
N PRO A 124 1.54 10.04 7.42
CA PRO A 124 2.33 11.27 7.54
C PRO A 124 2.23 12.18 6.31
N MET A 125 2.12 11.62 5.11
CA MET A 125 1.96 12.39 3.88
C MET A 125 0.60 13.08 3.84
N ALA A 126 -0.49 12.36 4.09
CA ALA A 126 -1.84 12.92 4.15
C ALA A 126 -1.92 14.08 5.16
N ALA A 127 -1.34 13.88 6.35
CA ALA A 127 -1.32 14.92 7.40
C ALA A 127 -0.49 16.16 7.05
N ARG A 128 0.43 16.09 6.09
CA ARG A 128 1.29 17.20 5.66
C ARG A 128 0.75 17.99 4.46
N ILE A 129 -0.10 17.38 3.68
CA ILE A 129 -0.70 18.01 2.49
C ILE A 129 -1.80 18.99 2.89
N VAL A 130 -2.43 18.76 4.05
CA VAL A 130 -3.52 19.58 4.55
C VAL A 130 -3.10 20.41 5.76
N SER A 131 -3.85 21.52 6.04
CA SER A 131 -3.67 22.29 7.27
C SER A 131 -4.03 21.46 8.51
N GLU A 132 -3.53 21.86 9.68
CA GLU A 132 -3.68 21.10 10.94
C GLU A 132 -5.12 20.75 11.27
N ARG A 133 -6.04 21.68 11.05
CA ARG A 133 -7.47 21.51 11.26
C ARG A 133 -8.06 20.33 10.47
N TYR A 134 -7.56 20.07 9.25
CA TYR A 134 -8.12 19.06 8.35
C TYR A 134 -7.36 17.73 8.39
N ARG A 135 -6.31 17.59 9.22
CA ARG A 135 -5.54 16.34 9.35
C ARG A 135 -6.39 15.12 9.69
N PRO A 136 -7.32 15.18 10.69
CA PRO A 136 -8.19 14.03 10.98
C PRO A 136 -9.04 13.61 9.79
N LEU A 137 -9.60 14.57 9.07
CA LEU A 137 -10.43 14.30 7.88
C LEU A 137 -9.59 13.68 6.76
N ALA A 138 -8.38 14.17 6.49
CA ALA A 138 -7.51 13.59 5.49
C ALA A 138 -7.13 12.14 5.81
N LEU A 139 -6.82 11.85 7.06
CA LEU A 139 -6.55 10.48 7.52
C LEU A 139 -7.79 9.59 7.37
N SER A 140 -8.98 10.07 7.73
CA SER A 140 -10.24 9.34 7.57
C SER A 140 -10.51 9.00 6.11
N ILE A 141 -10.25 9.93 5.18
CA ILE A 141 -10.40 9.70 3.73
C ILE A 141 -9.46 8.58 3.26
N VAL A 142 -8.20 8.58 3.70
CA VAL A 142 -7.24 7.53 3.35
C VAL A 142 -7.69 6.17 3.93
N CYS A 143 -8.11 6.14 5.20
CA CYS A 143 -8.61 4.92 5.84
C CYS A 143 -9.89 4.39 5.16
N SER A 144 -10.77 5.31 4.70
CA SER A 144 -11.97 4.92 3.94
C SER A 144 -11.61 4.20 2.64
N GLY A 145 -10.52 4.62 1.95
CA GLY A 145 -10.01 3.92 0.78
C GLY A 145 -9.67 2.46 1.08
N ALA A 146 -8.98 2.20 2.20
CA ALA A 146 -8.67 0.84 2.64
C ALA A 146 -9.94 0.04 3.01
N SER A 147 -10.88 0.66 3.71
CA SER A 147 -12.15 0.00 4.09
C SER A 147 -13.00 -0.35 2.86
N ILE A 148 -13.07 0.55 1.87
CA ILE A 148 -13.77 0.32 0.61
C ILE A 148 -13.11 -0.83 -0.17
N ALA A 149 -11.78 -0.98 -0.11
CA ALA A 149 -11.08 -2.11 -0.72
C ALA A 149 -11.49 -3.46 -0.13
N MET A 150 -11.68 -3.53 1.17
CA MET A 150 -12.15 -4.77 1.82
C MET A 150 -13.58 -5.12 1.43
N VAL A 151 -14.46 -4.13 1.31
CA VAL A 151 -15.89 -4.34 1.01
C VAL A 151 -16.13 -4.61 -0.48
N PHE A 152 -15.45 -3.90 -1.37
CA PHE A 152 -15.70 -3.96 -2.81
C PHE A 152 -14.50 -4.53 -3.59
N GLY A 153 -13.28 -4.25 -3.20
CA GLY A 153 -12.08 -4.64 -3.94
C GLY A 153 -11.93 -6.16 -4.01
N MET A 154 -12.09 -6.86 -2.88
CA MET A 154 -11.99 -8.31 -2.84
C MET A 154 -13.11 -9.00 -3.64
N PRO A 155 -14.41 -8.71 -3.44
CA PRO A 155 -15.47 -9.33 -4.24
C PRO A 155 -15.35 -9.05 -5.74
N VAL A 156 -15.06 -7.82 -6.14
CA VAL A 156 -14.88 -7.44 -7.55
C VAL A 156 -13.68 -8.17 -8.16
N GLY A 157 -12.56 -8.20 -7.45
CA GLY A 157 -11.38 -8.92 -7.90
C GLY A 157 -11.60 -10.42 -8.03
N ARG A 158 -12.34 -11.04 -7.09
CA ARG A 158 -12.73 -12.44 -7.21
C ARG A 158 -13.67 -12.68 -8.40
N MET A 159 -14.63 -11.79 -8.63
CA MET A 159 -15.54 -11.90 -9.78
C MET A 159 -14.76 -11.85 -11.11
N ILE A 160 -13.79 -10.92 -11.24
CA ILE A 160 -12.90 -10.88 -12.41
C ILE A 160 -12.13 -12.20 -12.54
N GLY A 161 -11.60 -12.72 -11.44
CA GLY A 161 -10.85 -13.97 -11.43
C GLY A 161 -11.67 -15.19 -11.84
N LEU A 162 -12.94 -15.26 -11.44
CA LEU A 162 -13.84 -16.34 -11.81
C LEU A 162 -14.27 -16.27 -13.29
N LEU A 163 -14.46 -15.06 -13.82
CA LEU A 163 -14.93 -14.87 -15.20
C LEU A 163 -13.80 -14.92 -16.24
N LEU A 164 -12.65 -14.36 -15.92
CA LEU A 164 -11.55 -14.14 -16.87
C LEU A 164 -10.24 -14.83 -16.46
N GLY A 165 -10.24 -15.51 -15.34
CA GLY A 165 -9.05 -16.13 -14.75
C GLY A 165 -8.29 -15.22 -13.81
N TRP A 166 -7.60 -15.81 -12.82
CA TRP A 166 -6.90 -15.10 -11.74
C TRP A 166 -5.80 -14.15 -12.25
N ARG A 167 -5.16 -14.46 -13.38
CA ARG A 167 -4.15 -13.59 -14.00
C ARG A 167 -4.73 -12.25 -14.43
N MET A 168 -5.96 -12.23 -14.94
CA MET A 168 -6.64 -11.00 -15.33
C MET A 168 -6.98 -10.11 -14.14
N THR A 169 -7.16 -10.66 -12.96
CA THR A 169 -7.33 -9.87 -11.73
C THR A 169 -6.05 -9.08 -11.41
N PHE A 170 -4.89 -9.72 -11.45
CA PHE A 170 -3.61 -9.03 -11.23
C PHE A 170 -3.32 -8.01 -12.33
N LEU A 171 -3.64 -8.32 -13.58
CA LEU A 171 -3.52 -7.38 -14.70
C LEU A 171 -4.38 -6.13 -14.46
N THR A 172 -5.64 -6.31 -14.09
CA THR A 172 -6.57 -5.20 -13.82
C THR A 172 -6.05 -4.31 -12.68
N ILE A 173 -5.57 -4.91 -11.59
CA ILE A 173 -4.96 -4.16 -10.49
C ILE A 173 -3.73 -3.38 -10.97
N GLY A 174 -2.89 -3.99 -11.81
CA GLY A 174 -1.73 -3.34 -12.42
C GLY A 174 -2.12 -2.12 -13.25
N ILE A 175 -3.16 -2.23 -14.08
CA ILE A 175 -3.68 -1.11 -14.89
C ILE A 175 -4.22 0.01 -13.99
N VAL A 176 -5.00 -0.32 -12.96
CA VAL A 176 -5.53 0.66 -12.01
C VAL A 176 -4.38 1.32 -11.21
N ALA A 177 -3.33 0.57 -10.89
CA ALA A 177 -2.14 1.11 -10.24
C ALA A 177 -1.40 2.11 -11.14
N VAL A 178 -1.27 1.84 -12.45
CA VAL A 178 -0.70 2.81 -13.42
C VAL A 178 -1.57 4.06 -13.52
N ALA A 179 -2.88 3.92 -13.60
CA ALA A 179 -3.79 5.07 -13.61
C ALA A 179 -3.64 5.91 -12.32
N THR A 180 -3.54 5.24 -11.16
CA THR A 180 -3.29 5.88 -9.87
C THR A 180 -1.91 6.55 -9.84
N PHE A 181 -0.88 5.94 -10.42
CA PHE A 181 0.46 6.55 -10.56
C PHE A 181 0.39 7.85 -11.36
N ILE A 182 -0.26 7.84 -12.53
CA ILE A 182 -0.41 9.03 -13.38
C ILE A 182 -1.16 10.12 -12.61
N TYR A 183 -2.27 9.78 -11.96
CA TYR A 183 -3.03 10.72 -11.15
C TYR A 183 -2.17 11.34 -10.03
N MET A 184 -1.44 10.51 -9.28
CA MET A 184 -0.56 10.96 -8.20
C MET A 184 0.63 11.79 -8.73
N PHE A 185 1.18 11.43 -9.88
CA PHE A 185 2.25 12.20 -10.53
C PHE A 185 1.81 13.64 -10.85
N LEU A 186 0.55 13.82 -11.28
CA LEU A 186 -0.02 15.11 -11.64
C LEU A 186 -0.49 15.94 -10.44
N THR A 187 -0.93 15.30 -9.37
CA THR A 187 -1.61 15.99 -8.25
C THR A 187 -0.76 16.12 -7.00
N LEU A 188 0.19 15.18 -6.76
CA LEU A 188 0.93 15.14 -5.52
C LEU A 188 1.96 16.29 -5.45
N PRO A 189 1.89 17.16 -4.44
CA PRO A 189 2.87 18.23 -4.26
C PRO A 189 4.21 17.68 -3.78
N VAL A 190 5.27 18.48 -3.95
CA VAL A 190 6.58 18.18 -3.37
C VAL A 190 6.47 18.30 -1.84
N VAL A 191 6.70 17.20 -1.14
CA VAL A 191 6.68 17.14 0.32
C VAL A 191 8.07 16.75 0.80
N PRO A 192 8.83 17.71 1.36
CA PRO A 192 10.20 17.46 1.79
C PRO A 192 10.27 16.37 2.88
N SER A 193 11.33 15.58 2.87
CA SER A 193 11.57 14.56 3.89
C SER A 193 11.74 15.20 5.28
N ARG A 194 11.40 14.50 6.36
CA ARG A 194 11.61 14.98 7.74
C ARG A 194 13.06 14.90 8.24
N GLY A 195 14.03 14.69 7.35
CA GLY A 195 15.44 14.49 7.71
C GLY A 195 15.77 13.04 8.02
N LYS A 196 17.03 12.76 8.28
CA LYS A 196 17.55 11.39 8.45
C LYS A 196 16.92 10.74 9.69
N PHE A 197 16.20 9.63 9.49
CA PHE A 197 15.83 8.75 10.60
C PHE A 197 17.12 8.20 11.23
N SER A 198 17.34 8.50 12.50
CA SER A 198 18.52 8.01 13.21
C SER A 198 18.17 6.77 14.03
N VAL A 199 18.67 5.62 13.58
CA VAL A 199 18.55 4.34 14.33
C VAL A 199 19.06 4.48 15.77
N LYS A 200 20.01 5.38 16.00
CA LYS A 200 20.54 5.69 17.35
C LYS A 200 19.47 6.24 18.32
N LYS A 201 18.34 6.74 17.81
CA LYS A 201 17.22 7.24 18.61
C LYS A 201 16.21 6.13 19.00
N LEU A 202 16.27 4.96 18.38
CA LEU A 202 15.40 3.82 18.72
C LEU A 202 15.46 3.41 20.19
N PRO A 203 16.65 3.24 20.83
CA PRO A 203 16.71 2.89 22.24
C PRO A 203 16.07 3.92 23.18
N VAL A 204 16.08 5.20 22.78
CA VAL A 204 15.44 6.29 23.53
C VAL A 204 13.92 6.19 23.47
N LEU A 205 13.36 5.76 22.33
CA LEU A 205 11.93 5.53 22.18
C LEU A 205 11.45 4.34 23.04
N PHE A 206 12.20 3.26 23.10
CA PHE A 206 11.91 2.11 23.96
C PHE A 206 12.05 2.40 25.45
N LYS A 207 12.84 3.39 25.86
CA LYS A 207 12.96 3.85 27.24
C LYS A 207 11.85 4.81 27.68
N ASN A 208 11.07 5.33 26.74
CA ASN A 208 9.99 6.27 27.04
C ASN A 208 8.73 5.50 27.52
N LYS A 209 8.57 5.38 28.85
CA LYS A 209 7.47 4.66 29.50
C LYS A 209 6.06 5.07 29.02
N PRO A 210 5.72 6.37 28.83
CA PRO A 210 4.44 6.78 28.24
C PRO A 210 4.18 6.26 26.85
N LEU A 211 5.20 6.20 26.00
CA LEU A 211 5.12 5.65 24.65
C LEU A 211 4.91 4.12 24.66
N MET A 212 5.61 3.42 25.55
CA MET A 212 5.45 1.97 25.70
C MET A 212 4.06 1.60 26.24
N GLY A 213 3.44 2.43 27.09
CA GLY A 213 2.07 2.23 27.56
C GLY A 213 1.02 2.25 26.44
N ILE A 214 1.24 3.04 25.37
CA ILE A 214 0.34 3.09 24.20
C ILE A 214 0.45 1.82 23.33
N PHE A 215 1.59 1.13 23.35
CA PHE A 215 1.79 -0.11 22.59
C PHE A 215 1.31 -1.38 23.31
N ILE A 216 0.99 -1.29 24.61
CA ILE A 216 0.54 -2.42 25.45
C ILE A 216 -0.99 -2.43 25.63
N LEU A 217 -1.65 -1.30 25.35
CA LEU A 217 -3.12 -1.16 25.34
C LEU A 217 -3.67 -1.42 23.94
#